data_1c4a09161a8247145fa65d599c0b05bc
#
_entry.id   1c4a09161a8247145fa65d599c0b05bc
#
_cell.length_a   1.000
_cell.length_b   1.000
_cell.length_c   1.000
_cell.angle_alpha   90.00
_cell.angle_beta   90.00
_cell.angle_gamma   90.00
#
_symmetry.space_group_name_H-M   'P 1'
#
loop_
_entity.id
_entity.type
_entity.pdbx_description
1 polymer ?
#
loop_
_entity_poly.entity_id
_entity_poly.type
_entity_poly.pdbx_seq_one_letter_code
_entity_poly.pdbx_strand_id
1 'polypeptide(L)'
;MDIHLFLKRIKNTKIKIITRNIDYNTISLILNNKEYQITSLRTDLISFGRQAYVGLTKDIQIDANRRDFTVNSLYLDVLGQLFDPFNGLEDIRKRKLRFIGDPIKRFEEDYLRILRFCRFYAFFSKKNISDTLKNKIVLKLNNIELLSNKRMKDELTKIFDNHNFHISLLMIRKLDLDRYILLDKNNRKNTKIHDGFKLDNFKTVKYIKTFGSNIINEAKLNLLSVLMPHLYNFDQLENVISRFELSKKTIAYYNFLGLIENLSSEIDIKILLVKKNKKIKIFKIIWKMRNKIDCVYDSVSSKNRIPISWCKLGLFHILPFFVLKELDIFNIKMPKCPIKRDDVIDICKINDYKQIDTLLFKGEEFWVNNNFNPSLEETLFYLKSTL
;
A
#
# COMPACT_ATOMS: atom_id res chain seq x y z
N MET A 1 2.14 -29.27 23.82
CA MET A 1 1.49 -30.43 23.17
C MET A 1 2.00 -30.49 21.74
N ASP A 2 2.38 -31.67 21.27
CA ASP A 2 2.78 -31.89 19.89
C ASP A 2 1.56 -31.68 18.94
N ILE A 3 1.73 -30.92 17.87
CA ILE A 3 0.68 -30.65 16.88
C ILE A 3 0.21 -31.96 16.21
N HIS A 4 1.12 -32.90 15.95
CA HIS A 4 0.74 -34.20 15.35
C HIS A 4 -0.15 -35.02 16.28
N LEU A 5 0.12 -35.00 17.58
CA LEU A 5 -0.74 -35.65 18.57
C LEU A 5 -2.10 -34.95 18.68
N PHE A 6 -2.10 -33.63 18.60
CA PHE A 6 -3.34 -32.83 18.58
C PHE A 6 -4.20 -33.19 17.35
N LEU A 7 -3.59 -33.22 16.15
CA LEU A 7 -4.31 -33.60 14.92
C LEU A 7 -4.94 -34.99 14.99
N LYS A 8 -4.25 -35.97 15.60
CA LYS A 8 -4.82 -37.32 15.83
C LYS A 8 -6.08 -37.26 16.68
N ARG A 9 -6.10 -36.40 17.73
CA ARG A 9 -7.26 -36.28 18.62
C ARG A 9 -8.48 -35.63 17.97
N ILE A 10 -8.28 -34.71 17.03
CA ILE A 10 -9.38 -33.99 16.35
C ILE A 10 -9.75 -34.59 14.99
N LYS A 11 -9.11 -35.67 14.56
CA LYS A 11 -9.31 -36.32 13.25
C LYS A 11 -10.79 -36.61 12.92
N ASN A 12 -11.57 -36.98 13.92
CA ASN A 12 -12.98 -37.37 13.77
C ASN A 12 -13.94 -36.17 13.93
N THR A 13 -13.44 -34.95 14.01
CA THR A 13 -14.28 -33.76 14.10
C THR A 13 -14.53 -33.16 12.71
N LYS A 14 -15.68 -32.49 12.52
CA LYS A 14 -16.00 -31.77 11.26
C LYS A 14 -15.27 -30.41 11.14
N ILE A 15 -14.14 -30.22 11.83
CA ILE A 15 -13.40 -28.97 11.85
C ILE A 15 -12.50 -28.91 10.62
N LYS A 16 -12.59 -27.83 9.85
CA LYS A 16 -11.68 -27.61 8.73
C LYS A 16 -10.30 -27.19 9.24
N ILE A 17 -9.27 -27.95 8.87
CA ILE A 17 -7.89 -27.76 9.33
C ILE A 17 -7.02 -27.31 8.16
N ILE A 18 -6.16 -26.31 8.40
CA ILE A 18 -5.15 -25.83 7.45
C ILE A 18 -3.77 -26.09 8.06
N THR A 19 -2.94 -26.87 7.35
CA THR A 19 -1.63 -27.36 7.84
C THR A 19 -0.43 -26.68 7.17
N ARG A 20 -0.62 -25.54 6.51
CA ARG A 20 0.45 -24.86 5.73
C ARG A 20 1.74 -24.59 6.51
N ASN A 21 1.66 -24.45 7.82
CA ASN A 21 2.79 -24.12 8.69
C ASN A 21 3.11 -25.24 9.70
N ILE A 22 2.81 -26.49 9.35
CA ILE A 22 2.98 -27.63 10.25
C ILE A 22 4.46 -27.86 10.63
N ASP A 23 5.38 -27.58 9.72
CA ASP A 23 6.84 -27.66 9.95
C ASP A 23 7.32 -26.71 11.06
N TYR A 24 6.52 -25.65 11.33
CA TYR A 24 6.76 -24.72 12.44
C TYR A 24 5.86 -25.02 13.65
N ASN A 25 5.33 -26.26 13.74
CA ASN A 25 4.37 -26.65 14.78
C ASN A 25 3.17 -25.70 14.93
N THR A 26 2.66 -25.22 13.79
CA THR A 26 1.52 -24.32 13.72
C THR A 26 0.49 -24.84 12.73
N ILE A 27 -0.79 -24.81 13.14
CA ILE A 27 -1.94 -25.13 12.30
C ILE A 27 -3.01 -24.05 12.48
N SER A 28 -3.94 -23.96 11.52
CA SER A 28 -5.13 -23.12 11.68
C SER A 28 -6.39 -23.99 11.65
N LEU A 29 -7.30 -23.71 12.57
CA LEU A 29 -8.63 -24.30 12.62
C LEU A 29 -9.66 -23.29 12.16
N ILE A 30 -10.60 -23.66 11.32
CA ILE A 30 -11.72 -22.82 10.94
C ILE A 30 -12.97 -23.29 11.67
N LEU A 31 -13.48 -22.46 12.58
CA LEU A 31 -14.68 -22.67 13.37
C LEU A 31 -15.62 -21.49 13.17
N ASN A 32 -16.86 -21.73 12.78
CA ASN A 32 -17.87 -20.68 12.57
C ASN A 32 -17.36 -19.52 11.69
N ASN A 33 -16.69 -19.84 10.59
CA ASN A 33 -16.05 -18.90 9.66
C ASN A 33 -14.94 -18.01 10.28
N LYS A 34 -14.45 -18.36 11.48
CA LYS A 34 -13.30 -17.70 12.12
C LYS A 34 -12.10 -18.63 12.11
N GLU A 35 -10.93 -18.05 11.83
CA GLU A 35 -9.66 -18.77 11.86
C GLU A 35 -9.02 -18.65 13.24
N TYR A 36 -8.65 -19.81 13.80
CA TYR A 36 -7.94 -19.94 15.07
C TYR A 36 -6.59 -20.58 14.81
N GLN A 37 -5.52 -19.87 15.12
CA GLN A 37 -4.17 -20.39 14.95
C GLN A 37 -3.72 -21.10 16.24
N ILE A 38 -3.28 -22.36 16.10
CA ILE A 38 -2.76 -23.17 17.18
C ILE A 38 -1.26 -23.40 16.92
N THR A 39 -0.45 -23.01 17.88
CA THR A 39 1.01 -23.16 17.82
C THR A 39 1.49 -23.84 19.11
N SER A 40 2.32 -24.86 18.99
CA SER A 40 2.99 -25.44 20.16
C SER A 40 4.01 -24.48 20.74
N LEU A 41 4.16 -24.43 22.06
CA LEU A 41 5.28 -23.73 22.68
C LEU A 41 6.59 -24.36 22.20
N ARG A 42 7.55 -23.51 21.84
CA ARG A 42 8.77 -23.95 21.17
C ARG A 42 10.00 -23.18 21.62
N THR A 43 11.16 -23.81 21.45
CA THR A 43 12.47 -23.20 21.58
C THR A 43 13.16 -23.22 20.23
N ASP A 44 13.94 -22.20 19.92
CA ASP A 44 14.76 -22.17 18.72
C ASP A 44 16.11 -22.82 19.06
N LEU A 45 16.36 -24.04 18.56
CA LEU A 45 17.59 -24.81 18.86
C LEU A 45 18.79 -24.27 18.11
N ILE A 46 18.63 -23.90 16.84
CA ILE A 46 19.64 -23.29 15.99
C ILE A 46 18.93 -22.32 15.06
N SER A 47 19.30 -21.05 15.06
CA SER A 47 18.79 -20.06 14.12
C SER A 47 19.88 -19.61 13.15
N PHE A 48 19.83 -20.09 11.91
CA PHE A 48 20.57 -19.53 10.78
C PHE A 48 19.59 -18.79 9.87
N GLY A 49 19.29 -17.54 10.22
CA GLY A 49 18.37 -16.70 9.42
C GLY A 49 16.98 -17.32 9.22
N ARG A 50 16.80 -18.18 8.23
CA ARG A 50 15.51 -18.75 7.82
C ARG A 50 15.21 -20.15 8.37
N GLN A 51 16.22 -20.90 8.69
CA GLN A 51 16.10 -22.29 9.17
C GLN A 51 16.33 -22.31 10.68
N ALA A 52 15.26 -22.22 11.44
CA ALA A 52 15.30 -22.56 12.86
C ALA A 52 14.88 -24.01 13.01
N TYR A 53 15.79 -24.84 13.50
CA TYR A 53 15.37 -26.12 14.06
C TYR A 53 14.60 -25.82 15.35
N VAL A 54 13.33 -26.15 15.33
CA VAL A 54 12.40 -25.81 16.40
C VAL A 54 12.24 -27.00 17.32
N GLY A 55 12.65 -26.84 18.57
CA GLY A 55 12.36 -27.80 19.62
C GLY A 55 11.02 -27.49 20.29
N LEU A 56 10.32 -28.52 20.77
CA LEU A 56 9.12 -28.32 21.58
C LEU A 56 9.53 -28.05 23.04
N THR A 57 8.81 -27.14 23.69
CA THR A 57 8.94 -26.90 25.11
C THR A 57 7.58 -26.91 25.80
N LYS A 58 7.57 -27.13 27.11
CA LYS A 58 6.40 -26.92 27.98
C LYS A 58 6.52 -25.62 28.76
N ASP A 59 7.69 -24.99 28.71
CA ASP A 59 8.00 -23.79 29.47
C ASP A 59 7.61 -22.54 28.67
N ILE A 60 6.66 -21.80 29.19
CA ILE A 60 6.19 -20.53 28.63
C ILE A 60 7.31 -19.49 28.61
N GLN A 61 8.21 -19.49 29.62
CA GLN A 61 9.34 -18.56 29.69
C GLN A 61 10.30 -18.76 28.51
N ILE A 62 10.57 -20.02 28.13
CA ILE A 62 11.42 -20.35 26.99
C ILE A 62 10.76 -19.86 25.68
N ASP A 63 9.47 -20.10 25.48
CA ASP A 63 8.76 -19.61 24.30
C ASP A 63 8.71 -18.09 24.27
N ALA A 64 8.55 -17.43 25.41
CA ALA A 64 8.54 -15.98 25.54
C ALA A 64 9.91 -15.37 25.19
N ASN A 65 11.00 -15.98 25.61
CA ASN A 65 12.37 -15.52 25.38
C ASN A 65 12.73 -15.39 23.89
N ARG A 66 12.15 -16.19 22.99
CA ARG A 66 12.44 -16.12 21.55
C ARG A 66 11.61 -15.06 20.81
N ARG A 67 10.61 -14.45 21.45
CA ARG A 67 9.74 -13.43 20.82
C ARG A 67 10.47 -12.10 20.68
N ASP A 68 9.93 -11.23 19.83
CA ASP A 68 10.55 -9.94 19.51
C ASP A 68 10.34 -8.89 20.61
N PHE A 69 9.08 -8.65 21.00
CA PHE A 69 8.73 -7.57 21.91
C PHE A 69 8.02 -8.08 23.16
N THR A 70 8.22 -7.36 24.28
CA THR A 70 7.57 -7.66 25.57
C THR A 70 6.05 -7.70 25.45
N VAL A 71 5.47 -6.78 24.66
CA VAL A 71 4.03 -6.70 24.40
C VAL A 71 3.49 -7.90 23.60
N ASN A 72 4.33 -8.69 22.96
CA ASN A 72 3.98 -9.89 22.21
C ASN A 72 4.24 -11.19 23.00
N SER A 73 4.64 -11.10 24.27
CA SER A 73 4.96 -12.24 25.13
C SER A 73 4.03 -12.39 26.32
N LEU A 74 2.80 -11.95 26.16
CA LEU A 74 1.73 -12.13 27.13
C LEU A 74 0.97 -13.42 26.81
N TYR A 75 0.68 -14.22 27.82
CA TYR A 75 -0.06 -15.47 27.72
C TYR A 75 -1.26 -15.42 28.69
N LEU A 76 -2.36 -15.97 28.26
CA LEU A 76 -3.57 -16.09 29.05
C LEU A 76 -3.98 -17.56 29.06
N ASP A 77 -4.23 -18.11 30.24
CA ASP A 77 -4.76 -19.46 30.31
C ASP A 77 -6.29 -19.47 30.12
N VAL A 78 -6.87 -20.65 30.11
CA VAL A 78 -8.32 -20.85 29.91
C VAL A 78 -9.17 -20.31 31.08
N LEU A 79 -8.57 -20.06 32.23
CA LEU A 79 -9.21 -19.49 33.42
C LEU A 79 -9.06 -17.99 33.49
N GLY A 80 -8.35 -17.37 32.53
CA GLY A 80 -8.09 -15.93 32.49
C GLY A 80 -6.89 -15.48 33.33
N GLN A 81 -6.04 -16.42 33.81
CA GLN A 81 -4.81 -16.07 34.52
C GLN A 81 -3.76 -15.59 33.52
N LEU A 82 -3.24 -14.39 33.75
CA LEU A 82 -2.21 -13.76 32.93
C LEU A 82 -0.81 -14.20 33.37
N PHE A 83 -0.01 -14.67 32.41
CA PHE A 83 1.42 -14.87 32.58
C PHE A 83 2.19 -13.84 31.74
N ASP A 84 2.95 -12.97 32.39
CA ASP A 84 3.66 -11.83 31.80
C ASP A 84 5.15 -11.85 32.21
N PRO A 85 5.99 -12.64 31.55
CA PRO A 85 7.37 -12.86 31.97
C PRO A 85 8.27 -11.63 31.83
N PHE A 86 7.87 -10.61 31.07
CA PHE A 86 8.69 -9.44 30.74
C PHE A 86 8.05 -8.11 31.07
N ASN A 87 6.98 -8.09 31.85
CA ASN A 87 6.18 -6.89 32.16
C ASN A 87 5.65 -6.19 30.90
N GLY A 88 5.17 -6.98 29.94
CA GLY A 88 4.61 -6.49 28.67
C GLY A 88 3.31 -5.72 28.89
N LEU A 89 2.49 -6.08 29.88
CA LEU A 89 1.27 -5.37 30.24
C LEU A 89 1.56 -3.93 30.68
N GLU A 90 2.63 -3.73 31.45
CA GLU A 90 3.07 -2.41 31.87
C GLU A 90 3.61 -1.60 30.69
N ASP A 91 4.33 -2.24 29.76
CA ASP A 91 4.77 -1.61 28.53
C ASP A 91 3.58 -1.19 27.66
N ILE A 92 2.49 -1.96 27.60
CA ILE A 92 1.24 -1.60 26.92
C ILE A 92 0.61 -0.35 27.59
N ARG A 93 0.47 -0.34 28.91
CA ARG A 93 -0.09 0.80 29.65
C ARG A 93 0.71 2.08 29.43
N LYS A 94 2.04 1.96 29.46
CA LYS A 94 2.96 3.08 29.24
C LYS A 94 3.15 3.42 27.75
N ARG A 95 2.54 2.67 26.84
CA ARG A 95 2.73 2.76 25.39
C ARG A 95 4.22 2.75 25.00
N LYS A 96 4.95 1.81 25.55
CA LYS A 96 6.38 1.62 25.32
C LYS A 96 6.60 0.34 24.51
N LEU A 97 7.34 0.44 23.41
CA LEU A 97 7.76 -0.72 22.64
C LEU A 97 9.18 -1.10 23.05
N ARG A 98 9.36 -2.28 23.61
CA ARG A 98 10.63 -2.77 24.13
C ARG A 98 10.93 -4.16 23.60
N PHE A 99 12.16 -4.37 23.12
CA PHE A 99 12.64 -5.70 22.74
C PHE A 99 12.85 -6.58 23.97
N ILE A 100 12.68 -7.89 23.81
CA ILE A 100 13.06 -8.90 24.78
C ILE A 100 14.57 -9.13 24.62
N GLY A 101 15.35 -8.82 25.66
CA GLY A 101 16.80 -8.92 25.60
C GLY A 101 17.48 -7.83 24.77
N ASP A 102 18.68 -8.13 24.23
CA ASP A 102 19.43 -7.15 23.44
C ASP A 102 18.89 -7.05 22.00
N PRO A 103 18.53 -5.86 21.52
CA PRO A 103 18.02 -5.66 20.16
C PRO A 103 18.97 -6.18 19.06
N ILE A 104 20.29 -6.04 19.21
CA ILE A 104 21.25 -6.50 18.20
C ILE A 104 21.15 -8.01 18.01
N LYS A 105 21.16 -8.76 19.10
CA LYS A 105 20.99 -10.23 19.05
C LYS A 105 19.66 -10.60 18.39
N ARG A 106 18.59 -9.85 18.71
CA ARG A 106 17.27 -10.07 18.09
C ARG A 106 17.26 -9.81 16.60
N PHE A 107 17.99 -8.81 16.12
CA PHE A 107 18.12 -8.56 14.67
C PHE A 107 18.92 -9.66 13.98
N GLU A 108 20.00 -10.16 14.61
CA GLU A 108 20.83 -11.23 14.06
C GLU A 108 20.08 -12.56 13.93
N GLU A 109 19.16 -12.85 14.84
CA GLU A 109 18.26 -14.00 14.74
C GLU A 109 17.27 -13.84 13.56
N ASP A 110 16.71 -12.64 13.34
CA ASP A 110 15.77 -12.34 12.25
C ASP A 110 15.70 -10.84 11.95
N TYR A 111 16.28 -10.41 10.84
CA TYR A 111 16.29 -9.01 10.41
C TYR A 111 14.90 -8.45 10.10
N LEU A 112 13.89 -9.30 9.87
CA LEU A 112 12.50 -8.86 9.73
C LEU A 112 11.99 -8.11 10.97
N ARG A 113 12.58 -8.36 12.15
CA ARG A 113 12.23 -7.67 13.39
C ARG A 113 12.46 -6.16 13.33
N ILE A 114 13.32 -5.67 12.44
CA ILE A 114 13.52 -4.24 12.21
C ILE A 114 12.25 -3.64 11.53
N LEU A 115 11.70 -4.29 10.50
CA LEU A 115 10.44 -3.86 9.88
C LEU A 115 9.26 -4.02 10.84
N ARG A 116 9.24 -5.12 11.60
CA ARG A 116 8.25 -5.35 12.66
C ARG A 116 8.31 -4.24 13.72
N PHE A 117 9.51 -3.80 14.10
CA PHE A 117 9.66 -2.64 14.99
C PHE A 117 8.95 -1.41 14.42
N CYS A 118 9.18 -1.05 13.16
CA CYS A 118 8.49 0.07 12.52
C CYS A 118 6.97 -0.08 12.58
N ARG A 119 6.44 -1.30 12.35
CA ARG A 119 5.01 -1.59 12.41
C ARG A 119 4.44 -1.41 13.82
N PHE A 120 5.06 -2.03 14.81
CA PHE A 120 4.56 -1.95 16.20
C PHE A 120 4.78 -0.58 16.81
N TYR A 121 5.83 0.15 16.43
CA TYR A 121 6.09 1.50 16.89
C TYR A 121 4.89 2.43 16.68
N ALA A 122 4.17 2.27 15.59
CA ALA A 122 2.97 3.06 15.28
C ALA A 122 1.82 2.89 16.30
N PHE A 123 1.80 1.78 17.03
CA PHE A 123 0.77 1.53 18.05
C PHE A 123 1.19 1.99 19.44
N PHE A 124 2.47 1.83 19.77
CA PHE A 124 2.94 1.91 21.14
C PHE A 124 3.65 3.21 21.47
N SER A 125 4.40 3.81 20.55
CA SER A 125 5.26 4.91 20.88
C SER A 125 4.68 6.27 20.47
N LYS A 126 4.53 7.17 21.44
CA LYS A 126 4.31 8.60 21.23
C LYS A 126 5.61 9.42 21.26
N LYS A 127 6.72 8.81 21.69
CA LYS A 127 8.04 9.45 21.87
C LYS A 127 8.95 9.11 20.72
N ASN A 128 9.97 9.93 20.51
CA ASN A 128 11.04 9.60 19.56
C ASN A 128 11.77 8.33 19.98
N ILE A 129 12.25 7.58 18.99
CA ILE A 129 13.18 6.46 19.20
C ILE A 129 14.44 7.01 19.89
N SER A 130 15.00 6.27 20.84
CA SER A 130 16.28 6.63 21.47
C SER A 130 17.43 6.51 20.46
N ASP A 131 18.42 7.41 20.55
CA ASP A 131 19.57 7.38 19.65
C ASP A 131 20.33 6.06 19.77
N THR A 132 20.42 5.47 20.98
CA THR A 132 21.03 4.18 21.21
C THR A 132 20.34 3.07 20.39
N LEU A 133 19.01 3.00 20.38
CA LEU A 133 18.28 2.00 19.60
C LEU A 133 18.39 2.30 18.10
N LYS A 134 18.30 3.59 17.71
CA LYS A 134 18.50 4.01 16.33
C LYS A 134 19.86 3.53 15.80
N ASN A 135 20.94 3.78 16.55
CA ASN A 135 22.27 3.37 16.15
C ASN A 135 22.39 1.84 16.03
N LYS A 136 21.81 1.08 16.96
CA LYS A 136 21.76 -0.38 16.89
C LYS A 136 21.04 -0.89 15.63
N ILE A 137 19.98 -0.24 15.20
CA ILE A 137 19.26 -0.58 13.97
C ILE A 137 20.12 -0.24 12.75
N VAL A 138 20.69 0.98 12.70
CA VAL A 138 21.51 1.45 11.57
C VAL A 138 22.68 0.51 11.29
N LEU A 139 23.34 0.01 12.33
CA LEU A 139 24.44 -0.98 12.21
C LEU A 139 24.02 -2.27 11.48
N LYS A 140 22.74 -2.62 11.47
CA LYS A 140 22.23 -3.88 10.89
C LYS A 140 21.44 -3.71 9.60
N LEU A 141 21.31 -2.49 9.08
CA LEU A 141 20.50 -2.21 7.88
C LEU A 141 20.96 -2.98 6.64
N ASN A 142 22.26 -3.13 6.43
CA ASN A 142 22.79 -3.87 5.29
C ASN A 142 22.28 -5.31 5.22
N ASN A 143 21.96 -5.90 6.37
CA ASN A 143 21.52 -7.28 6.46
C ASN A 143 20.02 -7.47 6.15
N ILE A 144 19.27 -6.37 5.97
CA ILE A 144 17.88 -6.42 5.47
C ILE A 144 17.78 -7.13 4.10
N GLU A 145 18.85 -7.08 3.32
CA GLU A 145 18.94 -7.78 2.04
C GLU A 145 18.88 -9.30 2.13
N LEU A 146 19.21 -9.85 3.29
CA LEU A 146 19.11 -11.29 3.56
C LEU A 146 17.65 -11.75 3.69
N LEU A 147 16.71 -10.81 3.84
CA LEU A 147 15.29 -11.10 3.86
C LEU A 147 14.79 -11.49 2.48
N SER A 148 13.94 -12.52 2.42
CA SER A 148 13.24 -12.80 1.16
C SER A 148 12.25 -11.70 0.84
N ASN A 149 12.11 -11.40 -0.44
CA ASN A 149 11.18 -10.40 -0.96
C ASN A 149 9.75 -10.66 -0.49
N LYS A 150 9.32 -11.92 -0.44
CA LYS A 150 8.00 -12.32 0.06
C LYS A 150 7.80 -11.91 1.52
N ARG A 151 8.74 -12.20 2.42
CA ARG A 151 8.63 -11.82 3.85
C ARG A 151 8.58 -10.31 4.04
N MET A 152 9.39 -9.59 3.26
CA MET A 152 9.40 -8.12 3.27
C MET A 152 8.06 -7.57 2.79
N LYS A 153 7.54 -8.08 1.66
CA LYS A 153 6.24 -7.71 1.11
C LYS A 153 5.10 -7.96 2.11
N ASP A 154 5.08 -9.15 2.73
CA ASP A 154 4.06 -9.52 3.71
C ASP A 154 4.07 -8.58 4.94
N GLU A 155 5.24 -8.20 5.42
CA GLU A 155 5.36 -7.29 6.57
C GLU A 155 5.00 -5.83 6.20
N LEU A 156 5.42 -5.35 5.03
CA LEU A 156 4.99 -4.07 4.48
C LEU A 156 3.47 -4.02 4.31
N THR A 157 2.85 -5.09 3.81
CA THR A 157 1.39 -5.18 3.71
C THR A 157 0.72 -4.97 5.06
N LYS A 158 1.21 -5.61 6.13
CA LYS A 158 0.69 -5.43 7.49
C LYS A 158 0.90 -4.00 8.02
N ILE A 159 2.01 -3.35 7.65
CA ILE A 159 2.25 -1.94 7.99
C ILE A 159 1.14 -1.07 7.38
N PHE A 160 0.81 -1.29 6.13
CA PHE A 160 -0.18 -0.46 5.44
C PHE A 160 -1.62 -0.78 5.81
N ASP A 161 -1.90 -1.99 6.27
CA ASP A 161 -3.22 -2.35 6.82
C ASP A 161 -3.50 -1.67 8.18
N ASN A 162 -2.48 -1.11 8.80
CA ASN A 162 -2.60 -0.41 10.07
C ASN A 162 -3.17 1.02 9.89
N HIS A 163 -4.08 1.44 10.77
CA HIS A 163 -4.61 2.81 10.78
C HIS A 163 -3.52 3.89 10.97
N ASN A 164 -2.46 3.56 11.72
CA ASN A 164 -1.35 4.46 12.00
C ASN A 164 -0.13 4.23 11.09
N PHE A 165 -0.34 3.61 9.92
CA PHE A 165 0.73 3.25 8.98
C PHE A 165 1.66 4.43 8.63
N HIS A 166 1.15 5.66 8.59
CA HIS A 166 1.95 6.86 8.36
C HIS A 166 3.07 7.04 9.39
N ILE A 167 2.84 6.64 10.66
CA ILE A 167 3.87 6.66 11.71
C ILE A 167 4.95 5.61 11.42
N SER A 168 4.54 4.42 10.95
CA SER A 168 5.48 3.37 10.53
C SER A 168 6.36 3.84 9.36
N LEU A 169 5.77 4.53 8.37
CA LEU A 169 6.51 5.06 7.23
C LEU A 169 7.49 6.16 7.64
N LEU A 170 7.07 7.07 8.53
CA LEU A 170 7.98 8.06 9.11
C LEU A 170 9.16 7.40 9.82
N MET A 171 8.92 6.28 10.52
CA MET A 171 9.99 5.53 11.18
C MET A 171 10.90 4.84 10.18
N ILE A 172 10.35 4.20 9.14
CA ILE A 172 11.11 3.61 8.03
C ILE A 172 12.05 4.67 7.43
N ARG A 173 11.54 5.86 7.15
CA ARG A 173 12.31 6.97 6.61
C ARG A 173 13.37 7.49 7.58
N LYS A 174 13.02 7.69 8.86
CA LYS A 174 13.93 8.16 9.91
C LYS A 174 15.13 7.22 10.11
N LEU A 175 14.95 5.93 9.77
CA LEU A 175 15.96 4.89 9.86
C LEU A 175 16.69 4.64 8.53
N ASP A 176 16.38 5.38 7.45
CA ASP A 176 16.89 5.12 6.09
C ASP A 176 16.59 3.70 5.56
N LEU A 177 15.58 3.03 6.12
CA LEU A 177 15.18 1.68 5.73
C LEU A 177 14.59 1.62 4.32
N ASP A 178 13.95 2.69 3.87
CA ASP A 178 13.39 2.82 2.53
C ASP A 178 14.44 2.54 1.44
N ARG A 179 15.69 2.96 1.62
CA ARG A 179 16.79 2.66 0.69
C ARG A 179 17.03 1.17 0.54
N TYR A 180 16.96 0.42 1.64
CA TYR A 180 17.20 -1.03 1.66
C TYR A 180 15.99 -1.82 1.17
N ILE A 181 14.80 -1.25 1.30
CA ILE A 181 13.55 -1.84 0.82
C ILE A 181 13.42 -1.66 -0.70
N LEU A 182 13.70 -0.46 -1.21
CA LEU A 182 13.38 -0.05 -2.57
C LEU A 182 14.55 -0.19 -3.53
N LEU A 183 15.79 0.03 -3.08
CA LEU A 183 16.97 0.05 -3.92
C LEU A 183 17.81 -1.22 -3.75
N ASP A 184 18.36 -1.70 -4.83
CA ASP A 184 19.41 -2.70 -4.80
C ASP A 184 20.76 -2.11 -4.35
N LYS A 185 21.74 -2.98 -4.12
CA LYS A 185 23.06 -2.62 -3.60
C LYS A 185 23.80 -1.58 -4.46
N ASN A 186 23.68 -1.68 -5.76
CA ASN A 186 24.40 -0.86 -6.73
C ASN A 186 23.84 0.56 -6.80
N ASN A 187 22.53 0.69 -6.66
CA ASN A 187 21.82 1.96 -6.80
C ASN A 187 21.80 2.79 -5.51
N ARG A 188 22.06 2.19 -4.33
CA ARG A 188 21.98 2.90 -3.04
C ARG A 188 23.00 4.02 -2.86
N LYS A 189 24.23 3.83 -3.37
CA LYS A 189 25.31 4.81 -3.17
C LYS A 189 25.09 6.09 -3.96
N ASN A 190 24.46 6.00 -5.13
CA ASN A 190 24.35 7.09 -6.10
C ASN A 190 22.97 7.77 -6.10
N THR A 191 21.97 7.18 -5.44
CA THR A 191 20.62 7.74 -5.46
C THR A 191 20.46 8.70 -4.29
N LYS A 192 20.38 9.99 -4.59
CA LYS A 192 19.82 10.98 -3.67
C LYS A 192 18.33 10.70 -3.58
N ILE A 193 17.87 10.10 -2.48
CA ILE A 193 16.46 10.07 -2.19
C ILE A 193 16.08 11.51 -1.90
N HIS A 194 15.31 12.11 -2.80
CA HIS A 194 14.88 13.50 -2.64
C HIS A 194 14.11 13.67 -1.32
N ASP A 195 14.32 14.79 -0.63
CA ASP A 195 13.62 15.20 0.60
C ASP A 195 12.11 15.46 0.40
N GLY A 196 11.58 15.06 -0.75
CA GLY A 196 10.19 15.27 -1.17
C GLY A 196 9.12 14.56 -0.35
N PHE A 197 9.50 13.72 0.62
CA PHE A 197 8.54 13.15 1.57
C PHE A 197 8.14 14.22 2.61
N LYS A 198 7.44 15.24 2.12
CA LYS A 198 6.90 16.29 2.99
C LYS A 198 5.80 15.69 3.87
N LEU A 199 5.70 16.18 5.09
CA LEU A 199 4.67 15.79 6.07
C LEU A 199 3.24 15.84 5.48
N ASP A 200 3.04 16.70 4.48
CA ASP A 200 1.78 16.85 3.74
C ASP A 200 1.38 15.60 2.97
N ASN A 201 2.34 14.83 2.45
CA ASN A 201 2.04 13.58 1.76
C ASN A 201 1.49 12.52 2.72
N PHE A 202 1.95 12.50 3.98
CA PHE A 202 1.40 11.60 5.01
C PHE A 202 -0.01 12.00 5.44
N LYS A 203 -0.29 13.29 5.55
CA LYS A 203 -1.65 13.79 5.82
C LYS A 203 -2.58 13.37 4.69
N THR A 204 -2.12 13.48 3.45
CA THR A 204 -2.84 13.06 2.25
C THR A 204 -3.14 11.56 2.29
N VAL A 205 -2.16 10.70 2.58
CA VAL A 205 -2.37 9.26 2.66
C VAL A 205 -3.29 8.87 3.81
N LYS A 206 -3.21 9.55 4.96
CA LYS A 206 -4.15 9.38 6.06
C LYS A 206 -5.57 9.76 5.66
N TYR A 207 -5.72 10.86 4.93
CA TYR A 207 -7.01 11.31 4.39
C TYR A 207 -7.58 10.29 3.41
N ILE A 208 -6.76 9.78 2.47
CA ILE A 208 -7.15 8.71 1.55
C ILE A 208 -7.69 7.51 2.31
N LYS A 209 -6.98 7.02 3.34
CA LYS A 209 -7.43 5.87 4.15
C LYS A 209 -8.73 6.13 4.90
N THR A 210 -8.94 7.35 5.39
CA THR A 210 -10.13 7.67 6.20
C THR A 210 -11.38 7.81 5.33
N PHE A 211 -11.26 8.38 4.14
CA PHE A 211 -12.40 8.73 3.28
C PHE A 211 -12.50 7.91 1.99
N GLY A 212 -11.45 7.21 1.63
CA GLY A 212 -11.35 6.45 0.37
C GLY A 212 -11.49 4.93 0.53
N SER A 213 -12.13 4.41 1.59
CA SER A 213 -12.17 2.98 1.90
C SER A 213 -12.64 2.08 0.75
N ASN A 214 -13.54 2.56 -0.10
CA ASN A 214 -14.01 1.84 -1.29
C ASN A 214 -13.00 1.86 -2.46
N ILE A 215 -12.08 2.84 -2.46
CA ILE A 215 -11.02 2.96 -3.47
C ILE A 215 -9.80 2.14 -3.05
N ILE A 216 -9.63 1.94 -1.76
CA ILE A 216 -8.46 1.32 -1.12
C ILE A 216 -8.47 -0.21 -1.16
N ASN A 217 -9.59 -0.88 -1.43
CA ASN A 217 -9.56 -2.33 -1.69
C ASN A 217 -8.82 -2.69 -3.00
N GLU A 218 -8.69 -1.75 -3.92
CA GLU A 218 -7.69 -1.82 -5.00
C GLU A 218 -6.28 -1.42 -4.54
N ALA A 219 -6.14 -0.82 -3.40
CA ALA A 219 -5.00 -0.06 -2.90
C ALA A 219 -4.00 -0.84 -2.05
N LYS A 220 -4.01 -2.16 -2.05
CA LYS A 220 -2.77 -2.95 -1.85
C LYS A 220 -1.71 -2.56 -2.89
N LEU A 221 -2.12 -1.89 -3.94
CA LEU A 221 -1.34 -1.21 -4.96
C LEU A 221 -0.67 0.07 -4.46
N ASN A 222 -1.33 0.80 -3.58
CA ASN A 222 -0.87 2.12 -3.11
C ASN A 222 0.26 2.06 -2.08
N LEU A 223 0.59 0.87 -1.66
CA LEU A 223 1.68 0.59 -0.76
C LEU A 223 2.98 1.22 -1.22
N LEU A 224 3.29 0.99 -2.46
CA LEU A 224 4.51 1.44 -3.09
C LEU A 224 4.34 2.87 -3.62
N SER A 225 3.16 3.30 -4.05
CA SER A 225 2.94 4.67 -4.52
C SER A 225 3.22 5.72 -3.45
N VAL A 226 3.08 5.37 -2.16
CA VAL A 226 3.43 6.26 -1.05
C VAL A 226 4.93 6.25 -0.75
N LEU A 227 5.60 5.13 -0.98
CA LEU A 227 7.05 5.02 -0.84
C LEU A 227 7.79 5.49 -2.09
N MET A 228 7.12 5.54 -3.24
CA MET A 228 7.71 5.73 -4.56
C MET A 228 7.70 7.15 -5.15
N PRO A 229 7.19 8.24 -4.54
CA PRO A 229 7.37 9.58 -5.09
C PRO A 229 8.83 9.95 -5.37
N HIS A 230 9.75 9.06 -5.03
CA HIS A 230 11.21 9.24 -5.13
C HIS A 230 11.91 8.27 -6.07
N LEU A 231 11.16 7.31 -6.67
CA LEU A 231 11.69 6.32 -7.60
C LEU A 231 11.34 6.68 -9.05
N TYR A 232 11.45 7.94 -9.41
CA TYR A 232 11.11 8.43 -10.75
C TYR A 232 12.13 8.07 -11.84
N ASN A 233 13.06 7.19 -11.53
CA ASN A 233 13.88 6.59 -12.57
C ASN A 233 13.26 5.24 -12.96
N PHE A 234 12.95 5.03 -14.24
CA PHE A 234 12.36 3.79 -14.77
C PHE A 234 13.16 2.55 -14.34
N ASP A 235 14.50 2.66 -14.30
CA ASP A 235 15.39 1.58 -13.87
C ASP A 235 15.13 1.13 -12.42
N GLN A 236 14.74 2.07 -11.56
CA GLN A 236 14.42 1.78 -10.16
C GLN A 236 13.06 1.10 -10.02
N LEU A 237 12.12 1.45 -10.89
CA LEU A 237 10.80 0.85 -10.93
C LEU A 237 10.87 -0.63 -11.33
N GLU A 238 11.67 -0.98 -12.34
CA GLU A 238 11.87 -2.37 -12.76
C GLU A 238 12.40 -3.24 -11.63
N ASN A 239 13.35 -2.74 -10.86
CA ASN A 239 13.88 -3.44 -9.67
C ASN A 239 12.80 -3.69 -8.61
N VAL A 240 11.93 -2.72 -8.36
CA VAL A 240 10.81 -2.88 -7.41
C VAL A 240 9.76 -3.84 -7.94
N ILE A 241 9.45 -3.76 -9.24
CA ILE A 241 8.50 -4.66 -9.92
C ILE A 241 8.97 -6.12 -9.78
N SER A 242 10.23 -6.39 -10.15
CA SER A 242 10.81 -7.74 -10.09
C SER A 242 10.94 -8.23 -8.64
N ARG A 243 11.42 -7.38 -7.74
CA ARG A 243 11.63 -7.72 -6.33
C ARG A 243 10.36 -8.09 -5.58
N PHE A 244 9.26 -7.40 -5.86
CA PHE A 244 7.97 -7.61 -5.18
C PHE A 244 6.95 -8.37 -6.03
N GLU A 245 7.32 -8.85 -7.23
CA GLU A 245 6.42 -9.57 -8.12
C GLU A 245 5.09 -8.83 -8.27
N LEU A 246 5.15 -7.59 -8.73
CA LEU A 246 3.98 -6.73 -8.81
C LEU A 246 3.03 -7.22 -9.92
N SER A 247 1.73 -7.09 -9.68
CA SER A 247 0.73 -7.44 -10.69
C SER A 247 0.78 -6.48 -11.89
N LYS A 248 0.34 -6.94 -13.07
CA LYS A 248 0.21 -6.08 -14.27
C LYS A 248 -0.60 -4.82 -13.99
N LYS A 249 -1.67 -4.93 -13.19
CA LYS A 249 -2.49 -3.79 -12.77
C LYS A 249 -1.70 -2.79 -11.93
N THR A 250 -0.83 -3.28 -11.05
CA THR A 250 0.06 -2.44 -10.24
C THR A 250 1.04 -1.69 -11.11
N ILE A 251 1.68 -2.39 -12.06
CA ILE A 251 2.64 -1.81 -13.00
C ILE A 251 1.97 -0.71 -13.83
N ALA A 252 0.79 -1.00 -14.38
CA ALA A 252 0.02 -0.03 -15.16
C ALA A 252 -0.32 1.23 -14.33
N TYR A 253 -0.64 1.08 -13.05
CA TYR A 253 -0.88 2.21 -12.16
C TYR A 253 0.39 3.07 -11.95
N TYR A 254 1.56 2.44 -11.83
CA TYR A 254 2.82 3.18 -11.70
C TYR A 254 3.19 3.94 -12.96
N ASN A 255 3.05 3.31 -14.12
CA ASN A 255 3.23 3.99 -15.40
C ASN A 255 2.30 5.20 -15.51
N PHE A 256 1.06 5.05 -15.05
CA PHE A 256 0.11 6.17 -14.96
C PHE A 256 0.59 7.29 -14.01
N LEU A 257 1.16 6.97 -12.84
CA LEU A 257 1.70 7.98 -11.94
C LEU A 257 2.88 8.74 -12.55
N GLY A 258 3.77 8.07 -13.28
CA GLY A 258 4.85 8.71 -14.02
C GLY A 258 4.36 9.71 -15.08
N LEU A 259 3.25 9.36 -15.78
CA LEU A 259 2.61 10.28 -16.72
C LEU A 259 1.99 11.51 -16.04
N ILE A 260 1.45 11.33 -14.83
CA ILE A 260 0.88 12.43 -14.05
C ILE A 260 1.93 13.46 -13.68
N GLU A 261 3.14 13.02 -13.38
CA GLU A 261 4.23 13.94 -13.04
C GLU A 261 4.59 14.83 -14.25
N ASN A 262 4.68 14.23 -15.44
CA ASN A 262 4.86 15.00 -16.66
C ASN A 262 3.70 15.98 -16.92
N LEU A 263 2.46 15.58 -16.58
CA LEU A 263 1.30 16.47 -16.65
C LEU A 263 1.32 17.57 -15.59
N SER A 264 1.98 17.35 -14.45
CA SER A 264 2.05 18.36 -13.39
C SER A 264 2.81 19.62 -13.81
N SER A 265 3.77 19.47 -14.73
CA SER A 265 4.47 20.61 -15.35
C SER A 265 3.58 21.42 -16.31
N GLU A 266 2.56 20.78 -16.89
CA GLU A 266 1.58 21.42 -17.79
C GLU A 266 0.39 22.05 -17.03
N ILE A 267 0.21 21.68 -15.75
CA ILE A 267 -0.91 22.14 -14.92
C ILE A 267 -0.43 23.33 -14.07
N ASP A 268 -0.86 24.53 -14.42
CA ASP A 268 -0.60 25.70 -13.57
C ASP A 268 -1.45 25.60 -12.29
N ILE A 269 -0.79 25.11 -11.21
CA ILE A 269 -1.40 24.97 -9.89
C ILE A 269 -1.92 26.31 -9.37
N LYS A 270 -1.31 27.45 -9.77
CA LYS A 270 -1.75 28.77 -9.39
C LYS A 270 -3.15 29.07 -9.94
N ILE A 271 -3.46 28.59 -11.15
CA ILE A 271 -4.81 28.72 -11.75
C ILE A 271 -5.87 27.96 -10.96
N LEU A 272 -5.49 26.81 -10.35
CA LEU A 272 -6.39 26.02 -9.51
C LEU A 272 -6.68 26.67 -8.15
N LEU A 273 -5.79 27.51 -7.66
CA LEU A 273 -5.95 28.21 -6.39
C LEU A 273 -6.95 29.39 -6.48
N VAL A 274 -7.29 29.86 -7.68
CA VAL A 274 -8.30 30.89 -7.89
C VAL A 274 -9.68 30.35 -7.55
N LYS A 275 -10.43 31.03 -6.66
CA LYS A 275 -11.69 30.55 -6.05
C LYS A 275 -12.82 30.16 -7.02
N LYS A 276 -12.90 30.77 -8.22
CA LYS A 276 -13.98 30.49 -9.18
C LYS A 276 -13.74 29.20 -9.98
N ASN A 277 -14.77 28.36 -10.08
CA ASN A 277 -14.82 27.18 -10.96
C ASN A 277 -13.81 26.04 -10.64
N LYS A 278 -13.35 25.90 -9.39
CA LYS A 278 -12.41 24.83 -8.98
C LYS A 278 -12.87 23.43 -9.40
N LYS A 279 -14.16 23.10 -9.22
CA LYS A 279 -14.70 21.78 -9.60
C LYS A 279 -14.57 21.51 -11.09
N ILE A 280 -14.93 22.49 -11.94
CA ILE A 280 -14.84 22.37 -13.40
C ILE A 280 -13.39 22.15 -13.84
N LYS A 281 -12.45 22.90 -13.28
CA LYS A 281 -11.02 22.76 -13.58
C LYS A 281 -10.51 21.35 -13.22
N ILE A 282 -10.92 20.83 -12.07
CA ILE A 282 -10.54 19.46 -11.65
C ILE A 282 -11.20 18.41 -12.55
N PHE A 283 -12.44 18.59 -12.97
CA PHE A 283 -13.07 17.70 -13.94
C PHE A 283 -12.31 17.67 -15.27
N LYS A 284 -11.85 18.81 -15.76
CA LYS A 284 -11.01 18.90 -16.98
C LYS A 284 -9.67 18.16 -16.80
N ILE A 285 -9.04 18.30 -15.64
CA ILE A 285 -7.80 17.56 -15.32
C ILE A 285 -8.04 16.06 -15.30
N ILE A 286 -9.09 15.59 -14.59
CA ILE A 286 -9.45 14.17 -14.54
C ILE A 286 -9.73 13.65 -15.95
N TRP A 287 -10.44 14.41 -16.78
CA TRP A 287 -10.72 14.01 -18.16
C TRP A 287 -9.42 13.88 -18.99
N LYS A 288 -8.51 14.87 -18.92
CA LYS A 288 -7.19 14.79 -19.57
C LYS A 288 -6.41 13.57 -19.11
N MET A 289 -6.36 13.29 -17.81
CA MET A 289 -5.71 12.10 -17.26
C MET A 289 -6.30 10.80 -17.81
N ARG A 290 -7.63 10.71 -17.92
CA ARG A 290 -8.31 9.51 -18.42
C ARG A 290 -8.02 9.19 -19.88
N ASN A 291 -7.75 10.21 -20.66
CA ASN A 291 -7.58 10.08 -22.11
C ASN A 291 -6.11 9.99 -22.58
N LYS A 292 -5.12 10.08 -21.67
CA LYS A 292 -3.71 9.78 -21.97
C LYS A 292 -3.42 8.28 -21.88
N ILE A 293 -4.16 7.46 -22.65
CA ILE A 293 -4.12 5.99 -22.59
C ILE A 293 -2.91 5.40 -23.31
N ASP A 294 -2.48 6.02 -24.39
CA ASP A 294 -1.50 5.43 -25.32
C ASP A 294 -0.15 5.08 -24.70
N CYS A 295 0.14 5.64 -23.50
CA CYS A 295 1.41 5.44 -22.81
C CYS A 295 1.34 4.43 -21.65
N VAL A 296 0.17 3.92 -21.26
CA VAL A 296 0.00 3.08 -20.05
C VAL A 296 -0.20 1.60 -20.38
N TYR A 297 -0.71 1.30 -21.56
CA TYR A 297 -1.08 -0.08 -21.95
C TYR A 297 -0.60 -0.41 -23.35
N ASP A 298 0.61 -0.95 -23.48
CA ASP A 298 1.11 -1.51 -24.75
C ASP A 298 0.37 -2.76 -25.24
N SER A 299 -0.60 -3.27 -24.50
CA SER A 299 -1.20 -4.58 -24.82
C SER A 299 -2.68 -4.77 -24.51
N VAL A 300 -3.44 -3.74 -24.11
CA VAL A 300 -4.86 -3.90 -23.77
C VAL A 300 -5.73 -3.05 -24.66
N SER A 301 -6.67 -3.74 -25.35
CA SER A 301 -7.63 -3.20 -26.31
C SER A 301 -8.06 -1.75 -26.06
N SER A 302 -8.21 -0.98 -27.10
CA SER A 302 -8.60 0.43 -27.25
C SER A 302 -9.88 0.89 -26.48
N LYS A 303 -10.45 0.05 -25.64
CA LYS A 303 -11.69 0.31 -24.88
C LYS A 303 -11.50 0.71 -23.42
N ASN A 304 -10.31 0.65 -22.85
CA ASN A 304 -10.13 0.83 -21.40
C ASN A 304 -9.52 2.18 -21.04
N ARG A 305 -10.36 3.17 -20.83
CA ARG A 305 -9.96 4.45 -20.23
C ARG A 305 -9.42 4.25 -18.81
N ILE A 306 -8.46 5.09 -18.41
CA ILE A 306 -7.93 5.10 -17.04
C ILE A 306 -9.10 5.26 -16.04
N PRO A 307 -9.18 4.41 -15.00
CA PRO A 307 -10.23 4.51 -14.00
C PRO A 307 -10.25 5.88 -13.31
N ILE A 308 -11.44 6.45 -13.10
CA ILE A 308 -11.61 7.74 -12.40
C ILE A 308 -10.97 7.68 -11.00
N SER A 309 -11.02 6.52 -10.35
CA SER A 309 -10.37 6.32 -9.06
C SER A 309 -8.86 6.55 -9.12
N TRP A 310 -8.20 6.12 -10.20
CA TRP A 310 -6.77 6.36 -10.40
C TRP A 310 -6.48 7.84 -10.66
N CYS A 311 -7.31 8.51 -11.46
CA CYS A 311 -7.16 9.94 -11.70
C CYS A 311 -7.34 10.75 -10.41
N LYS A 312 -8.32 10.38 -9.57
CA LYS A 312 -8.51 11.00 -8.26
C LYS A 312 -7.29 10.80 -7.36
N LEU A 313 -6.72 9.59 -7.32
CA LEU A 313 -5.48 9.32 -6.58
C LEU A 313 -4.29 10.09 -7.15
N GLY A 314 -4.17 10.17 -8.47
CA GLY A 314 -3.15 10.97 -9.14
C GLY A 314 -3.17 12.45 -8.75
N LEU A 315 -4.35 13.02 -8.52
CA LEU A 315 -4.47 14.40 -8.04
C LEU A 315 -3.78 14.64 -6.69
N PHE A 316 -3.63 13.61 -5.85
CA PHE A 316 -2.89 13.72 -4.58
C PHE A 316 -1.39 13.91 -4.76
N HIS A 317 -0.85 13.55 -5.90
CA HIS A 317 0.56 13.78 -6.22
C HIS A 317 0.81 15.20 -6.77
N ILE A 318 -0.23 15.81 -7.32
CA ILE A 318 -0.12 17.11 -8.01
C ILE A 318 -0.60 18.26 -7.12
N LEU A 319 -1.70 18.07 -6.37
CA LEU A 319 -2.39 19.13 -5.68
C LEU A 319 -2.04 19.22 -4.20
N PRO A 320 -1.96 20.44 -3.63
CA PRO A 320 -1.82 20.62 -2.20
C PRO A 320 -2.98 20.00 -1.42
N PHE A 321 -2.68 19.43 -0.26
CA PHE A 321 -3.64 18.73 0.58
C PHE A 321 -4.88 19.55 0.94
N PHE A 322 -4.73 20.85 1.19
CA PHE A 322 -5.87 21.71 1.54
C PHE A 322 -6.88 21.85 0.40
N VAL A 323 -6.41 21.85 -0.86
CA VAL A 323 -7.29 21.88 -2.05
C VAL A 323 -8.08 20.59 -2.17
N LEU A 324 -7.43 19.46 -1.94
CA LEU A 324 -8.07 18.14 -2.00
C LEU A 324 -9.15 17.98 -0.94
N LYS A 325 -8.92 18.49 0.28
CA LYS A 325 -9.87 18.47 1.38
C LYS A 325 -11.05 19.42 1.12
N GLU A 326 -10.79 20.63 0.66
CA GLU A 326 -11.83 21.63 0.36
C GLU A 326 -12.82 21.11 -0.69
N LEU A 327 -12.33 20.37 -1.67
CA LEU A 327 -13.14 19.91 -2.80
C LEU A 327 -13.76 18.53 -2.59
N ASP A 328 -13.44 17.85 -1.49
CA ASP A 328 -13.89 16.48 -1.22
C ASP A 328 -13.74 15.56 -2.45
N ILE A 329 -12.52 15.50 -2.98
CA ILE A 329 -12.19 14.87 -4.27
C ILE A 329 -12.73 13.43 -4.38
N PHE A 330 -12.81 12.68 -3.27
CA PHE A 330 -13.28 11.29 -3.33
C PHE A 330 -14.77 11.18 -3.57
N ASN A 331 -15.56 12.10 -3.01
CA ASN A 331 -17.00 12.09 -3.15
C ASN A 331 -17.46 12.86 -4.39
N ILE A 332 -16.55 13.56 -5.08
CA ILE A 332 -16.90 14.32 -6.28
C ILE A 332 -17.38 13.37 -7.39
N LYS A 333 -18.56 13.61 -7.92
CA LYS A 333 -19.09 12.85 -9.05
C LYS A 333 -18.75 13.57 -10.35
N MET A 334 -18.06 12.85 -11.25
CA MET A 334 -17.81 13.37 -12.60
C MET A 334 -19.14 13.54 -13.35
N PRO A 335 -19.34 14.67 -14.05
CA PRO A 335 -20.46 14.81 -14.96
C PRO A 335 -20.38 13.72 -16.05
N LYS A 336 -21.53 13.28 -16.53
CA LYS A 336 -21.60 12.31 -17.62
C LYS A 336 -21.86 13.06 -18.93
N CYS A 337 -21.05 12.78 -19.92
CA CYS A 337 -21.27 13.31 -21.25
C CYS A 337 -22.65 12.82 -21.79
N PRO A 338 -23.45 13.69 -22.34
CA PRO A 338 -24.78 13.30 -22.81
C PRO A 338 -24.76 12.43 -24.07
N ILE A 339 -23.69 12.52 -24.88
CA ILE A 339 -23.57 11.78 -26.14
C ILE A 339 -23.22 10.30 -25.90
N LYS A 340 -23.88 9.40 -26.62
CA LYS A 340 -23.67 7.96 -26.65
C LYS A 340 -23.30 7.48 -28.05
N ARG A 341 -22.86 6.23 -28.16
CA ARG A 341 -22.49 5.62 -29.43
C ARG A 341 -23.65 5.59 -30.42
N ASP A 342 -24.83 5.22 -29.96
CA ASP A 342 -26.01 5.10 -30.77
C ASP A 342 -26.39 6.47 -31.37
N ASP A 343 -26.28 7.55 -30.59
CA ASP A 343 -26.56 8.92 -31.08
C ASP A 343 -25.60 9.30 -32.23
N VAL A 344 -24.33 8.86 -32.18
CA VAL A 344 -23.37 9.14 -33.27
C VAL A 344 -23.70 8.31 -34.51
N ILE A 345 -24.05 7.02 -34.33
CA ILE A 345 -24.44 6.14 -35.45
C ILE A 345 -25.67 6.70 -36.18
N ASP A 346 -26.70 7.07 -35.43
CA ASP A 346 -27.97 7.53 -35.98
C ASP A 346 -27.82 8.83 -36.76
N ILE A 347 -26.98 9.74 -36.27
CA ILE A 347 -26.86 11.08 -36.86
C ILE A 347 -25.82 11.13 -37.97
N CYS A 348 -24.68 10.42 -37.81
CA CYS A 348 -23.59 10.49 -38.77
C CYS A 348 -23.70 9.40 -39.84
N LYS A 349 -24.62 8.44 -39.69
CA LYS A 349 -24.82 7.28 -40.60
C LYS A 349 -23.54 6.51 -40.89
N ILE A 350 -22.64 6.41 -39.90
CA ILE A 350 -21.32 5.77 -39.98
C ILE A 350 -21.38 4.44 -39.26
N ASN A 351 -20.91 3.39 -39.94
CA ASN A 351 -20.84 2.03 -39.37
C ASN A 351 -19.40 1.60 -38.99
N ASP A 352 -18.39 2.41 -39.28
CA ASP A 352 -17.00 2.12 -38.91
C ASP A 352 -16.76 2.44 -37.43
N TYR A 353 -16.44 1.41 -36.66
CA TYR A 353 -16.18 1.50 -35.22
C TYR A 353 -15.08 2.49 -34.84
N LYS A 354 -14.01 2.60 -35.66
CA LYS A 354 -12.91 3.53 -35.40
C LYS A 354 -13.33 4.97 -35.59
N GLN A 355 -14.13 5.24 -36.63
CA GLN A 355 -14.67 6.58 -36.89
C GLN A 355 -15.67 6.99 -35.80
N ILE A 356 -16.54 6.07 -35.37
CA ILE A 356 -17.48 6.31 -34.28
C ILE A 356 -16.74 6.66 -32.98
N ASP A 357 -15.70 5.91 -32.61
CA ASP A 357 -14.92 6.17 -31.40
C ASP A 357 -14.19 7.53 -31.49
N THR A 358 -13.69 7.90 -32.67
CA THR A 358 -13.07 9.21 -32.91
C THR A 358 -14.08 10.36 -32.76
N LEU A 359 -15.27 10.20 -33.28
CA LEU A 359 -16.34 11.21 -33.16
C LEU A 359 -16.85 11.33 -31.74
N LEU A 360 -17.03 10.21 -31.04
CA LEU A 360 -17.35 10.23 -29.60
C LEU A 360 -16.32 11.00 -28.79
N PHE A 361 -15.05 10.79 -29.09
CA PHE A 361 -13.96 11.51 -28.42
C PHE A 361 -14.03 13.01 -28.71
N LYS A 362 -14.22 13.42 -29.97
CA LYS A 362 -14.38 14.83 -30.36
C LYS A 362 -15.59 15.48 -29.68
N GLY A 363 -16.73 14.77 -29.61
CA GLY A 363 -17.93 15.25 -28.93
C GLY A 363 -17.72 15.42 -27.42
N GLU A 364 -17.06 14.47 -26.78
CA GLU A 364 -16.67 14.57 -25.38
C GLU A 364 -15.70 15.75 -25.14
N GLU A 365 -14.70 15.91 -26.00
CA GLU A 365 -13.72 17.00 -25.91
C GLU A 365 -14.41 18.37 -26.06
N PHE A 366 -15.31 18.52 -27.02
CA PHE A 366 -16.11 19.72 -27.17
C PHE A 366 -16.91 20.02 -25.90
N TRP A 367 -17.60 19.02 -25.35
CA TRP A 367 -18.41 19.15 -24.15
C TRP A 367 -17.56 19.56 -22.92
N VAL A 368 -16.38 18.96 -22.75
CA VAL A 368 -15.45 19.28 -21.66
C VAL A 368 -14.87 20.69 -21.82
N ASN A 369 -14.50 21.09 -23.04
CA ASN A 369 -13.94 22.41 -23.32
C ASN A 369 -14.98 23.54 -23.04
N ASN A 370 -16.25 23.23 -23.26
CA ASN A 370 -17.37 24.13 -22.94
C ASN A 370 -17.92 23.95 -21.52
N ASN A 371 -17.07 23.54 -20.57
CA ASN A 371 -17.32 23.46 -19.13
C ASN A 371 -18.45 22.50 -18.73
N PHE A 372 -18.65 21.42 -19.50
CA PHE A 372 -19.70 20.40 -19.28
C PHE A 372 -21.13 20.90 -19.40
N ASN A 373 -21.34 22.03 -20.10
CA ASN A 373 -22.65 22.66 -20.24
C ASN A 373 -23.41 22.24 -21.51
N PRO A 374 -22.74 21.94 -22.67
CA PRO A 374 -23.49 21.64 -23.89
C PRO A 374 -24.47 20.50 -23.71
N SER A 375 -25.68 20.69 -24.26
CA SER A 375 -26.71 19.65 -24.37
C SER A 375 -26.33 18.58 -25.39
N LEU A 376 -27.11 17.49 -25.45
CA LEU A 376 -26.95 16.46 -26.48
C LEU A 376 -27.04 17.06 -27.87
N GLU A 377 -28.07 17.89 -28.12
CA GLU A 377 -28.32 18.51 -29.42
C GLU A 377 -27.17 19.40 -29.88
N GLU A 378 -26.66 20.26 -28.98
CA GLU A 378 -25.52 21.13 -29.27
C GLU A 378 -24.25 20.34 -29.56
N THR A 379 -24.00 19.23 -28.82
CA THR A 379 -22.86 18.37 -29.04
C THR A 379 -22.95 17.64 -30.38
N LEU A 380 -24.14 17.18 -30.75
CA LEU A 380 -24.40 16.53 -32.02
C LEU A 380 -24.34 17.50 -33.20
N PHE A 381 -24.83 18.73 -33.02
CA PHE A 381 -24.66 19.79 -34.02
C PHE A 381 -23.18 20.09 -34.31
N TYR A 382 -22.37 20.22 -33.25
CA TYR A 382 -20.94 20.39 -33.39
C TYR A 382 -20.31 19.24 -34.17
N LEU A 383 -20.67 17.99 -33.86
CA LEU A 383 -20.11 16.83 -34.58
C LEU A 383 -20.48 16.82 -36.07
N LYS A 384 -21.73 17.20 -36.41
CA LYS A 384 -22.12 17.33 -37.81
C LYS A 384 -21.33 18.39 -38.56
N SER A 385 -20.99 19.49 -37.91
CA SER A 385 -20.17 20.54 -38.52
C SER A 385 -18.70 20.18 -38.72
N THR A 386 -18.23 19.07 -38.09
CA THR A 386 -16.84 18.59 -38.17
C THR A 386 -16.65 17.35 -39.05
N LEU A 387 -17.76 16.83 -39.59
CA LEU A 387 -17.76 15.78 -40.61
C LEU A 387 -17.60 16.40 -42.01
#